data_8317798a82f6ab8d9d409ad0fcc6a5b2
#
_entry.id   8317798a82f6ab8d9d409ad0fcc6a5b2
#
_cell.length_a   1.000
_cell.length_b   1.000
_cell.length_c   1.000
_cell.angle_alpha   90.00
_cell.angle_beta   90.00
_cell.angle_gamma   90.00
#
_symmetry.space_group_name_H-M   'P 1'
#
loop_
_entity.id
_entity.type
_entity.pdbx_description
1 polymer ?
#
loop_
_entity_poly.entity_id
_entity_poly.type
_entity_poly.pdbx_seq_one_letter_code
_entity_poly.pdbx_strand_id
1 'polypeptide(L)'
;APGEWYFNASEKTLYFFPPLGLNLATAKIEISALKHLIECKGQEDEPLKNVSFKGIHFVNAERTFMEKYEPLLRSDWCIYRGAAVVLENTENCTLADCTFSNLGGNAVFISRYNLSTTIRGCHFYDIGASAIALVGDTSAVRSVPNRYEKVTLPDQMDYVPGPNNHLYPRQCLIEDNLIHHIGRVEKQVAGVQIQVAAQITVRHNSIYQVPRAAINVGDGAFGGHLIEYNDAFETVLETSDHGAFNSWGRDRY
;
A
#
# COMPACT_ATOMS: atom_id res chain seq x y z
N ALA A 1 24.75 3.09 19.55
CA ALA A 1 25.31 4.25 18.85
C ALA A 1 24.45 5.50 19.11
N PRO A 2 24.93 6.73 18.84
CA PRO A 2 24.09 7.92 18.93
C PRO A 2 22.83 7.80 18.09
N GLY A 3 21.65 8.10 18.69
CA GLY A 3 20.33 7.91 18.08
C GLY A 3 19.66 6.57 18.44
N GLU A 4 20.37 5.63 19.05
CA GLU A 4 19.76 4.38 19.53
C GLU A 4 18.84 4.61 20.71
N TRP A 5 17.78 3.82 20.77
CA TRP A 5 16.83 3.86 21.85
C TRP A 5 16.30 2.45 22.18
N TYR A 6 15.84 2.31 23.41
CA TYR A 6 15.19 1.11 23.91
C TYR A 6 14.02 1.49 24.81
N PHE A 7 12.85 0.94 24.56
CA PHE A 7 11.69 1.12 25.41
C PHE A 7 11.46 -0.11 26.29
N ASN A 8 11.62 0.07 27.59
CA ASN A 8 11.27 -0.93 28.57
C ASN A 8 9.77 -0.84 28.88
N ALA A 9 8.98 -1.75 28.31
CA ALA A 9 7.53 -1.75 28.45
C ALA A 9 7.05 -2.01 29.89
N SER A 10 7.80 -2.82 30.67
CA SER A 10 7.44 -3.13 32.07
C SER A 10 7.63 -1.94 33.00
N GLU A 11 8.66 -1.18 32.77
CA GLU A 11 8.99 0.03 33.55
C GLU A 11 8.40 1.31 32.95
N LYS A 12 7.82 1.22 31.74
CA LYS A 12 7.34 2.35 30.93
C LYS A 12 8.41 3.42 30.73
N THR A 13 9.67 3.00 30.62
CA THR A 13 10.83 3.89 30.55
C THR A 13 11.47 3.80 29.16
N LEU A 14 11.68 4.96 28.54
CA LEU A 14 12.44 5.10 27.31
C LEU A 14 13.91 5.41 27.63
N TYR A 15 14.81 4.54 27.21
CA TYR A 15 16.25 4.76 27.21
C TYR A 15 16.64 5.27 25.84
N PHE A 16 17.32 6.40 25.80
CA PHE A 16 17.73 7.03 24.55
C PHE A 16 19.19 7.50 24.65
N PHE A 17 19.99 7.10 23.68
CA PHE A 17 21.36 7.60 23.56
C PHE A 17 21.38 8.78 22.56
N PRO A 18 21.41 10.02 23.05
CA PRO A 18 21.23 11.17 22.18
C PRO A 18 22.40 11.37 21.22
N PRO A 19 22.11 11.82 19.98
CA PRO A 19 23.15 12.31 19.07
C PRO A 19 23.94 13.46 19.68
N LEU A 20 25.19 13.61 19.24
CA LEU A 20 26.04 14.69 19.70
C LEU A 20 25.40 16.06 19.41
N GLY A 21 25.33 16.91 20.43
CA GLY A 21 24.75 18.25 20.33
C GLY A 21 23.25 18.34 20.58
N LEU A 22 22.54 17.23 20.78
CA LEU A 22 21.11 17.25 21.13
C LEU A 22 20.94 17.60 22.62
N ASN A 23 20.21 18.68 22.88
CA ASN A 23 19.83 19.05 24.26
C ASN A 23 18.48 18.43 24.62
N LEU A 24 18.48 17.38 25.45
CA LEU A 24 17.26 16.65 25.83
C LEU A 24 16.27 17.53 26.62
N ALA A 25 16.70 18.58 27.28
CA ALA A 25 15.80 19.48 28.02
C ALA A 25 14.89 20.31 27.10
N THR A 26 15.29 20.48 25.84
CA THR A 26 14.55 21.27 24.85
C THR A 26 14.12 20.44 23.63
N ALA A 27 14.55 19.18 23.56
CA ALA A 27 14.22 18.30 22.44
C ALA A 27 12.74 17.92 22.45
N LYS A 28 12.10 17.98 21.30
CA LYS A 28 10.77 17.42 21.07
C LYS A 28 10.92 15.93 20.76
N ILE A 29 10.35 15.09 21.61
CA ILE A 29 10.34 13.63 21.43
C ILE A 29 8.91 13.21 21.11
N GLU A 30 8.72 12.54 19.97
CA GLU A 30 7.42 12.00 19.55
C GLU A 30 7.52 10.47 19.46
N ILE A 31 6.48 9.79 19.90
CA ILE A 31 6.37 8.33 19.87
C ILE A 31 5.13 7.98 19.04
N SER A 32 5.31 7.12 18.03
CA SER A 32 4.19 6.57 17.27
C SER A 32 3.35 5.66 18.16
N ALA A 33 2.02 5.82 18.11
CA ALA A 33 1.08 5.05 18.93
C ALA A 33 -0.10 4.49 18.13
N LEU A 34 -0.25 4.89 16.86
CA LEU A 34 -1.35 4.49 16.01
C LEU A 34 -0.82 3.90 14.71
N LYS A 35 -1.29 2.72 14.32
CA LYS A 35 -1.03 2.11 13.03
C LYS A 35 -1.85 2.75 11.92
N HIS A 36 -3.07 3.13 12.25
CA HIS A 36 -4.02 3.79 11.35
C HIS A 36 -4.36 5.16 11.91
N LEU A 37 -4.14 6.20 11.13
CA LEU A 37 -4.48 7.58 11.48
C LEU A 37 -5.91 7.91 11.06
N ILE A 38 -6.35 7.34 9.92
CA ILE A 38 -7.71 7.43 9.41
C ILE A 38 -8.15 6.07 8.88
N GLU A 39 -9.34 5.65 9.27
CA GLU A 39 -10.05 4.51 8.72
C GLU A 39 -11.42 4.97 8.19
N CYS A 40 -11.55 4.98 6.87
CA CYS A 40 -12.83 5.18 6.17
C CYS A 40 -13.38 3.80 5.84
N LYS A 41 -14.31 3.30 6.63
CA LYS A 41 -14.90 1.97 6.46
C LYS A 41 -16.42 2.08 6.36
N GLY A 42 -16.94 1.85 5.16
CA GLY A 42 -18.37 1.62 4.94
C GLY A 42 -18.77 0.17 5.16
N GLN A 43 -20.03 -0.13 5.00
CA GLN A 43 -20.55 -1.50 4.92
C GLN A 43 -20.62 -1.92 3.45
N GLU A 44 -20.73 -3.21 3.18
CA GLU A 44 -20.77 -3.72 1.80
C GLU A 44 -22.01 -3.26 1.04
N ASP A 45 -23.14 -3.20 1.72
CA ASP A 45 -24.43 -2.72 1.21
C ASP A 45 -24.66 -1.21 1.39
N GLU A 46 -23.85 -0.56 2.24
CA GLU A 46 -23.89 0.87 2.52
C GLU A 46 -22.49 1.48 2.50
N PRO A 47 -21.87 1.66 1.33
CA PRO A 47 -20.53 2.22 1.22
C PRO A 47 -20.44 3.67 1.71
N LEU A 48 -19.33 4.02 2.33
CA LEU A 48 -19.02 5.40 2.66
C LEU A 48 -18.70 6.19 1.37
N LYS A 49 -19.38 7.32 1.14
CA LYS A 49 -19.29 8.04 -0.14
C LYS A 49 -18.84 9.49 0.00
N ASN A 50 -18.16 9.97 -1.05
CA ASN A 50 -17.87 11.40 -1.24
C ASN A 50 -17.06 12.04 -0.11
N VAL A 51 -16.13 11.29 0.51
CA VAL A 51 -15.22 11.84 1.52
C VAL A 51 -13.96 12.36 0.84
N SER A 52 -13.54 13.57 1.20
CA SER A 52 -12.34 14.20 0.66
C SER A 52 -11.43 14.69 1.77
N PHE A 53 -10.15 14.32 1.66
CA PHE A 53 -9.07 14.84 2.49
C PHE A 53 -8.17 15.68 1.59
N LYS A 54 -7.91 16.93 2.00
CA LYS A 54 -7.11 17.85 1.20
C LYS A 54 -6.11 18.61 2.06
N GLY A 55 -4.85 18.66 1.60
CA GLY A 55 -3.80 19.48 2.24
C GLY A 55 -3.40 19.01 3.64
N ILE A 56 -3.58 17.72 3.96
CA ILE A 56 -3.27 17.15 5.27
C ILE A 56 -1.89 16.52 5.23
N HIS A 57 -1.12 16.71 6.31
CA HIS A 57 0.13 16.00 6.54
C HIS A 57 -0.10 14.83 7.51
N PHE A 58 -0.01 13.61 6.98
CA PHE A 58 -0.06 12.36 7.73
C PHE A 58 1.37 11.95 8.12
N VAL A 59 1.63 11.81 9.40
CA VAL A 59 2.98 11.60 9.92
C VAL A 59 2.99 10.71 11.15
N ASN A 60 4.11 10.00 11.36
CA ASN A 60 4.38 9.23 12.58
C ASN A 60 3.38 8.09 12.87
N ALA A 61 2.90 7.39 11.83
CA ALA A 61 2.20 6.13 12.05
C ALA A 61 3.18 5.03 12.50
N GLU A 62 2.69 4.12 13.33
CA GLU A 62 3.47 3.03 13.92
C GLU A 62 3.94 2.02 12.85
N ARG A 63 5.01 1.30 13.14
CA ARG A 63 5.50 0.20 12.29
C ARG A 63 4.52 -0.95 12.26
N THR A 64 4.36 -1.52 11.06
CA THR A 64 3.58 -2.75 10.82
C THR A 64 4.47 -3.96 10.57
N PHE A 65 5.79 -3.78 10.55
CA PHE A 65 6.75 -4.88 10.43
C PHE A 65 6.57 -5.90 11.55
N MET A 66 6.56 -7.18 11.21
CA MET A 66 6.28 -8.32 12.09
C MET A 66 4.81 -8.46 12.54
N GLU A 67 3.91 -7.66 12.03
CA GLU A 67 2.46 -7.90 12.19
C GLU A 67 2.01 -9.10 11.33
N LYS A 68 0.74 -9.47 11.44
CA LYS A 68 0.18 -10.53 10.60
C LYS A 68 0.04 -10.06 9.16
N TYR A 69 0.86 -10.61 8.29
CA TYR A 69 0.78 -10.39 6.85
C TYR A 69 -0.13 -11.41 6.19
N GLU A 70 -0.81 -10.99 5.15
CA GLU A 70 -1.52 -11.90 4.26
C GLU A 70 -0.70 -12.17 3.00
N PRO A 71 -0.62 -13.42 2.54
CA PRO A 71 -0.05 -13.72 1.24
C PRO A 71 -1.00 -13.20 0.15
N LEU A 72 -0.46 -12.57 -0.88
CA LEU A 72 -1.20 -12.28 -2.09
C LEU A 72 -1.53 -13.58 -2.82
N LEU A 73 -2.39 -13.54 -3.84
CA LEU A 73 -2.94 -14.76 -4.46
C LEU A 73 -1.90 -15.80 -4.84
N ARG A 74 -0.71 -15.38 -5.23
CA ARG A 74 0.37 -16.27 -5.61
C ARG A 74 1.23 -16.76 -4.45
N SER A 75 1.11 -16.17 -3.27
CA SER A 75 1.86 -16.45 -2.06
C SER A 75 3.38 -16.17 -2.07
N ASP A 76 3.91 -15.61 -3.14
CA ASP A 76 5.31 -15.14 -3.23
C ASP A 76 5.48 -13.66 -2.84
N TRP A 77 4.41 -13.01 -2.54
CA TRP A 77 4.36 -11.64 -2.04
C TRP A 77 3.34 -11.53 -0.91
N CYS A 78 3.76 -10.98 0.20
CA CYS A 78 2.90 -10.75 1.36
C CYS A 78 2.73 -9.27 1.62
N ILE A 79 1.57 -8.86 2.15
CA ILE A 79 1.27 -7.48 2.48
C ILE A 79 0.54 -7.39 3.82
N TYR A 80 0.82 -6.34 4.59
CA TYR A 80 -0.02 -5.97 5.72
C TYR A 80 -1.26 -5.24 5.19
N ARG A 81 -2.47 -5.77 5.51
CA ARG A 81 -3.73 -5.14 5.11
C ARG A 81 -4.06 -3.99 6.04
N GLY A 82 -3.44 -2.87 5.79
CA GLY A 82 -3.59 -1.64 6.55
C GLY A 82 -2.55 -0.59 6.16
N ALA A 83 -2.77 0.64 6.60
CA ALA A 83 -1.94 1.80 6.28
C ALA A 83 -2.22 2.94 7.25
N ALA A 84 -1.49 4.05 7.15
CA ALA A 84 -1.83 5.28 7.86
C ALA A 84 -3.23 5.78 7.50
N VAL A 85 -3.63 5.65 6.21
CA VAL A 85 -5.01 5.90 5.74
C VAL A 85 -5.55 4.65 5.08
N VAL A 86 -6.67 4.14 5.59
CA VAL A 86 -7.37 2.96 5.08
C VAL A 86 -8.73 3.36 4.51
N LEU A 87 -9.01 2.91 3.29
CA LEU A 87 -10.30 3.03 2.62
C LEU A 87 -10.85 1.63 2.35
N GLU A 88 -11.99 1.29 2.90
CA GLU A 88 -12.65 0.01 2.69
C GLU A 88 -14.16 0.20 2.54
N ASN A 89 -14.77 -0.40 1.53
CA ASN A 89 -16.15 -0.19 1.15
C ASN A 89 -16.46 1.31 0.97
N THR A 90 -15.74 1.95 0.03
CA THR A 90 -15.90 3.40 -0.22
C THR A 90 -16.17 3.70 -1.69
N GLU A 91 -16.86 4.82 -1.95
CA GLU A 91 -17.13 5.33 -3.29
C GLU A 91 -16.81 6.82 -3.40
N ASN A 92 -16.20 7.24 -4.52
CA ASN A 92 -15.89 8.64 -4.84
C ASN A 92 -15.09 9.36 -3.74
N CYS A 93 -14.16 8.66 -3.07
CA CYS A 93 -13.30 9.26 -2.07
C CYS A 93 -12.06 9.88 -2.70
N THR A 94 -11.56 10.97 -2.12
CA THR A 94 -10.42 11.71 -2.66
C THR A 94 -9.40 12.03 -1.59
N LEU A 95 -8.13 11.77 -1.90
CA LEU A 95 -6.96 12.28 -1.20
C LEU A 95 -6.26 13.25 -2.17
N ALA A 96 -6.21 14.54 -1.85
CA ALA A 96 -5.64 15.55 -2.72
C ALA A 96 -4.65 16.45 -1.99
N ASP A 97 -3.53 16.76 -2.64
CA ASP A 97 -2.54 17.72 -2.14
C ASP A 97 -2.05 17.39 -0.70
N CYS A 98 -2.05 16.11 -0.33
CA CYS A 98 -1.66 15.62 1.00
C CYS A 98 -0.18 15.24 1.03
N THR A 99 0.41 15.31 2.21
CA THR A 99 1.78 14.84 2.46
C THR A 99 1.74 13.63 3.38
N PHE A 100 2.50 12.59 3.04
CA PHE A 100 2.68 11.38 3.84
C PHE A 100 4.16 11.21 4.11
N SER A 101 4.57 11.24 5.39
CA SER A 101 5.97 11.09 5.73
C SER A 101 6.21 10.41 7.08
N ASN A 102 7.39 9.84 7.27
CA ASN A 102 7.78 9.17 8.51
C ASN A 102 6.73 8.13 8.97
N LEU A 103 6.22 7.33 8.05
CA LEU A 103 5.25 6.27 8.34
C LEU A 103 5.95 4.93 8.47
N GLY A 104 5.59 4.16 9.49
CA GLY A 104 6.23 2.88 9.76
C GLY A 104 5.74 1.70 8.91
N GLY A 105 4.61 1.84 8.21
CA GLY A 105 4.01 0.84 7.32
C GLY A 105 3.62 1.43 5.98
N ASN A 106 2.53 0.93 5.35
CA ASN A 106 1.96 1.50 4.13
C ASN A 106 1.37 2.89 4.41
N ALA A 107 1.40 3.80 3.43
CA ALA A 107 0.82 5.13 3.61
C ALA A 107 -0.69 5.13 3.33
N VAL A 108 -1.13 4.60 2.18
CA VAL A 108 -2.55 4.48 1.82
C VAL A 108 -2.87 3.04 1.42
N PHE A 109 -3.96 2.49 1.95
CA PHE A 109 -4.45 1.17 1.60
C PHE A 109 -5.92 1.23 1.18
N ILE A 110 -6.19 0.90 -0.08
CA ILE A 110 -7.52 0.79 -0.67
C ILE A 110 -7.88 -0.70 -0.64
N SER A 111 -8.73 -1.07 0.32
CA SER A 111 -9.03 -2.45 0.71
C SER A 111 -10.39 -2.92 0.18
N ARG A 112 -10.43 -4.12 -0.38
CA ARG A 112 -11.68 -4.75 -0.82
C ARG A 112 -12.48 -3.87 -1.79
N TYR A 113 -13.81 -3.74 -1.59
CA TYR A 113 -14.63 -2.89 -2.45
C TYR A 113 -14.25 -1.42 -2.33
N ASN A 114 -13.90 -0.83 -3.46
CA ASN A 114 -13.76 0.62 -3.61
C ASN A 114 -14.07 1.01 -5.04
N LEU A 115 -14.81 2.09 -5.22
CA LEU A 115 -15.18 2.60 -6.54
C LEU A 115 -14.76 4.06 -6.68
N SER A 116 -14.02 4.38 -7.76
CA SER A 116 -13.68 5.76 -8.14
C SER A 116 -12.94 6.55 -7.05
N THR A 117 -12.02 5.89 -6.34
CA THR A 117 -11.12 6.59 -5.40
C THR A 117 -10.04 7.32 -6.19
N THR A 118 -9.79 8.59 -5.84
CA THR A 118 -8.77 9.43 -6.45
C THR A 118 -7.68 9.79 -5.43
N ILE A 119 -6.42 9.58 -5.79
CA ILE A 119 -5.24 10.05 -5.04
C ILE A 119 -4.42 10.91 -5.99
N ARG A 120 -4.35 12.22 -5.74
CA ARG A 120 -3.69 13.16 -6.66
C ARG A 120 -2.94 14.27 -5.96
N GLY A 121 -1.85 14.72 -6.60
CA GLY A 121 -1.04 15.85 -6.11
C GLY A 121 -0.41 15.62 -4.76
N CYS A 122 -0.28 14.35 -4.34
CA CYS A 122 0.23 14.00 -3.01
C CYS A 122 1.73 13.75 -3.03
N HIS A 123 2.39 13.96 -1.90
CA HIS A 123 3.80 13.72 -1.70
C HIS A 123 3.99 12.60 -0.66
N PHE A 124 4.67 11.52 -1.06
CA PHE A 124 4.96 10.35 -0.23
C PHE A 124 6.47 10.18 -0.09
N TYR A 125 6.99 10.26 1.13
CA TYR A 125 8.40 10.03 1.39
C TYR A 125 8.66 9.50 2.79
N ASP A 126 9.79 8.83 2.97
CA ASP A 126 10.15 8.19 4.24
C ASP A 126 9.06 7.22 4.74
N ILE A 127 8.58 6.39 3.84
CA ILE A 127 7.51 5.40 4.10
C ILE A 127 8.15 4.04 4.44
N GLY A 128 7.67 3.39 5.47
CA GLY A 128 8.19 2.10 5.94
C GLY A 128 7.92 0.94 4.99
N ALA A 129 6.80 0.97 4.26
CA ALA A 129 6.39 -0.03 3.29
C ALA A 129 5.97 0.60 1.95
N SER A 130 4.86 0.19 1.33
CA SER A 130 4.36 0.76 0.08
C SER A 130 3.71 2.13 0.27
N ALA A 131 3.80 3.01 -0.73
CA ALA A 131 3.10 4.29 -0.67
C ALA A 131 1.59 4.11 -0.87
N ILE A 132 1.17 3.45 -1.95
CA ILE A 132 -0.24 3.25 -2.27
C ILE A 132 -0.47 1.76 -2.59
N ALA A 133 -1.40 1.12 -1.90
CA ALA A 133 -1.79 -0.27 -2.17
C ALA A 133 -3.28 -0.36 -2.46
N LEU A 134 -3.64 -0.97 -3.60
CA LEU A 134 -5.00 -1.27 -4.00
C LEU A 134 -5.15 -2.80 -4.03
N VAL A 135 -5.82 -3.37 -3.03
CA VAL A 135 -5.85 -4.82 -2.84
C VAL A 135 -7.27 -5.31 -2.58
N GLY A 136 -7.83 -6.01 -3.54
CA GLY A 136 -9.14 -6.66 -3.42
C GLY A 136 -9.14 -7.86 -2.48
N ASP A 137 -10.29 -8.45 -2.30
CA ASP A 137 -10.46 -9.69 -1.56
C ASP A 137 -10.24 -10.90 -2.48
N THR A 138 -9.55 -11.93 -1.99
CA THR A 138 -9.28 -13.14 -2.77
C THR A 138 -10.55 -13.90 -3.17
N SER A 139 -11.66 -13.72 -2.45
CA SER A 139 -12.97 -14.29 -2.79
C SER A 139 -13.55 -13.73 -4.10
N ALA A 140 -13.06 -12.59 -4.57
CA ALA A 140 -13.45 -12.04 -5.86
C ALA A 140 -12.90 -12.85 -7.04
N VAL A 141 -11.86 -13.63 -6.83
CA VAL A 141 -11.24 -14.47 -7.88
C VAL A 141 -11.89 -15.85 -7.90
N ARG A 142 -12.50 -16.20 -9.07
CA ARG A 142 -12.98 -17.56 -9.33
C ARG A 142 -11.77 -18.48 -9.47
N SER A 143 -11.80 -19.64 -8.88
CA SER A 143 -10.68 -20.59 -8.96
C SER A 143 -9.34 -19.92 -8.67
N VAL A 144 -9.05 -19.70 -7.40
CA VAL A 144 -7.77 -19.12 -6.95
C VAL A 144 -6.62 -19.77 -7.68
N PRO A 145 -5.72 -18.98 -8.30
CA PRO A 145 -4.58 -19.51 -9.06
C PRO A 145 -3.68 -20.39 -8.20
N ASN A 146 -2.91 -21.22 -8.87
CA ASN A 146 -1.95 -22.11 -8.21
C ASN A 146 -1.05 -21.31 -7.28
N ARG A 147 -1.09 -21.66 -6.02
CA ARG A 147 -0.10 -21.24 -5.02
C ARG A 147 0.97 -22.34 -4.92
N TYR A 148 2.08 -22.02 -4.30
CA TYR A 148 3.10 -23.03 -4.02
C TYR A 148 2.55 -24.20 -3.20
N GLU A 149 1.59 -23.92 -2.32
CA GLU A 149 0.99 -24.89 -1.40
C GLU A 149 -0.25 -25.60 -1.96
N LYS A 150 -0.86 -25.02 -3.01
CA LYS A 150 -2.13 -25.53 -3.57
C LYS A 150 -2.18 -25.38 -5.07
N VAL A 151 -2.44 -26.49 -5.74
CA VAL A 151 -2.70 -26.56 -7.18
C VAL A 151 -4.19 -26.78 -7.40
N THR A 152 -4.82 -25.94 -8.23
CA THR A 152 -6.18 -26.18 -8.73
C THR A 152 -6.07 -26.92 -10.06
N LEU A 153 -6.62 -28.14 -10.14
CA LEU A 153 -6.58 -28.93 -11.35
C LEU A 153 -7.54 -28.34 -12.42
N PRO A 154 -7.29 -28.54 -13.71
CA PRO A 154 -8.11 -27.99 -14.79
C PRO A 154 -9.61 -28.34 -14.70
N ASP A 155 -9.93 -29.55 -14.26
CA ASP A 155 -11.30 -30.04 -14.06
C ASP A 155 -12.01 -29.41 -12.84
N GLN A 156 -11.24 -28.79 -11.95
CA GLN A 156 -11.75 -28.08 -10.77
C GLN A 156 -11.83 -26.55 -10.97
N MET A 157 -11.46 -26.08 -12.15
CA MET A 157 -11.49 -24.66 -12.45
C MET A 157 -12.90 -24.19 -12.82
N ASP A 158 -13.30 -23.06 -12.23
CA ASP A 158 -14.48 -22.32 -12.68
C ASP A 158 -14.10 -21.47 -13.91
N TYR A 159 -14.66 -21.80 -15.04
CA TYR A 159 -14.40 -21.10 -16.32
C TYR A 159 -15.43 -19.99 -16.60
N VAL A 160 -16.31 -19.67 -15.66
CA VAL A 160 -17.24 -18.56 -15.82
C VAL A 160 -16.44 -17.25 -15.92
N PRO A 161 -16.65 -16.43 -16.97
CA PRO A 161 -15.94 -15.17 -17.11
C PRO A 161 -16.27 -14.17 -16.01
N GLY A 162 -15.29 -13.34 -15.65
CA GLY A 162 -15.45 -12.25 -14.72
C GLY A 162 -15.27 -12.61 -13.24
N PRO A 163 -15.33 -11.61 -12.37
CA PRO A 163 -15.15 -11.80 -10.93
C PRO A 163 -16.32 -12.58 -10.30
N ASN A 164 -16.05 -13.19 -9.16
CA ASN A 164 -17.06 -13.91 -8.38
C ASN A 164 -17.97 -12.97 -7.56
N ASN A 165 -17.43 -11.81 -7.20
CA ASN A 165 -18.13 -10.76 -6.44
C ASN A 165 -17.48 -9.40 -6.75
N HIS A 166 -17.92 -8.34 -6.07
CA HIS A 166 -17.44 -6.97 -6.28
C HIS A 166 -16.42 -6.48 -5.24
N LEU A 167 -15.88 -7.36 -4.40
CA LEU A 167 -14.96 -6.99 -3.32
C LEU A 167 -13.54 -6.68 -3.83
N TYR A 168 -13.43 -5.73 -4.75
CA TYR A 168 -12.14 -5.26 -5.28
C TYR A 168 -12.19 -3.79 -5.70
N PRO A 169 -11.04 -3.09 -5.66
CA PRO A 169 -10.95 -1.71 -6.14
C PRO A 169 -11.13 -1.65 -7.65
N ARG A 170 -11.91 -0.67 -8.11
CA ARG A 170 -12.10 -0.41 -9.54
C ARG A 170 -12.25 1.07 -9.86
N GLN A 171 -11.85 1.45 -11.08
CA GLN A 171 -11.95 2.83 -11.58
C GLN A 171 -11.25 3.85 -10.67
N CYS A 172 -10.20 3.45 -9.98
CA CYS A 172 -9.43 4.35 -9.13
C CYS A 172 -8.37 5.08 -9.97
N LEU A 173 -8.07 6.32 -9.56
CA LEU A 173 -7.12 7.20 -10.22
C LEU A 173 -5.98 7.59 -9.27
N ILE A 174 -4.75 7.31 -9.69
CA ILE A 174 -3.52 7.68 -9.01
C ILE A 174 -2.73 8.58 -9.95
N GLU A 175 -2.77 9.90 -9.73
CA GLU A 175 -2.17 10.85 -10.65
C GLU A 175 -1.42 12.01 -9.99
N ASP A 176 -0.42 12.55 -10.68
CA ASP A 176 0.35 13.74 -10.27
C ASP A 176 0.98 13.60 -8.87
N ASN A 177 1.34 12.38 -8.44
CA ASN A 177 1.96 12.17 -7.14
C ASN A 177 3.48 12.11 -7.24
N LEU A 178 4.15 12.59 -6.19
CA LEU A 178 5.59 12.44 -5.98
C LEU A 178 5.82 11.37 -4.92
N ILE A 179 6.47 10.27 -5.29
CA ILE A 179 6.68 9.09 -4.43
C ILE A 179 8.16 8.75 -4.40
N HIS A 180 8.80 8.81 -3.22
CA HIS A 180 10.21 8.45 -3.10
C HIS A 180 10.59 8.01 -1.66
N HIS A 181 11.78 7.40 -1.51
CA HIS A 181 12.28 6.92 -0.23
C HIS A 181 11.26 6.05 0.53
N ILE A 182 10.61 5.13 -0.18
CA ILE A 182 9.69 4.16 0.41
C ILE A 182 10.40 2.86 0.75
N GLY A 183 9.72 1.93 1.41
CA GLY A 183 10.29 0.63 1.75
C GLY A 183 11.45 0.73 2.73
N ARG A 184 11.44 1.69 3.63
CA ARG A 184 12.54 1.90 4.58
C ARG A 184 12.67 0.78 5.60
N VAL A 185 11.58 0.10 5.89
CA VAL A 185 11.53 -1.04 6.81
C VAL A 185 11.30 -2.34 6.05
N GLU A 186 10.27 -2.38 5.23
CA GLU A 186 9.89 -3.55 4.43
C GLU A 186 10.40 -3.37 3.00
N LYS A 187 10.98 -4.42 2.42
CA LYS A 187 11.64 -4.34 1.11
C LYS A 187 10.80 -4.92 -0.03
N GLN A 188 9.82 -5.78 0.27
CA GLN A 188 8.90 -6.32 -0.71
C GLN A 188 7.71 -5.38 -0.92
N VAL A 189 7.96 -4.23 -1.51
CA VAL A 189 7.03 -3.10 -1.62
C VAL A 189 7.03 -2.49 -3.02
N ALA A 190 6.05 -1.65 -3.29
CA ALA A 190 6.00 -0.84 -4.50
C ALA A 190 5.52 0.59 -4.21
N GLY A 191 5.86 1.53 -5.08
CA GLY A 191 5.27 2.87 -5.05
C GLY A 191 3.76 2.78 -5.18
N VAL A 192 3.29 2.05 -6.20
CA VAL A 192 1.87 1.70 -6.37
C VAL A 192 1.76 0.18 -6.51
N GLN A 193 1.10 -0.47 -5.57
CA GLN A 193 0.78 -1.89 -5.56
C GLN A 193 -0.66 -2.11 -5.97
N ILE A 194 -0.89 -2.92 -7.02
CA ILE A 194 -2.21 -3.28 -7.54
C ILE A 194 -2.38 -4.80 -7.48
N GLN A 195 -3.44 -5.27 -6.81
CA GLN A 195 -3.71 -6.70 -6.63
C GLN A 195 -5.21 -6.95 -6.56
N VAL A 196 -5.73 -7.90 -7.34
CA VAL A 196 -7.18 -8.17 -7.40
C VAL A 196 -7.97 -6.86 -7.59
N ALA A 197 -7.77 -6.20 -8.73
CA ALA A 197 -8.35 -4.90 -9.03
C ALA A 197 -8.71 -4.79 -10.51
N ALA A 198 -9.52 -3.80 -10.88
CA ALA A 198 -9.90 -3.54 -12.27
C ALA A 198 -9.83 -2.05 -12.62
N GLN A 199 -9.48 -1.73 -13.86
CA GLN A 199 -9.59 -0.37 -14.41
C GLN A 199 -8.91 0.71 -13.53
N ILE A 200 -7.72 0.40 -13.01
CA ILE A 200 -6.93 1.35 -12.24
C ILE A 200 -6.11 2.21 -13.21
N THR A 201 -6.20 3.52 -13.06
CA THR A 201 -5.36 4.47 -13.81
C THR A 201 -4.22 4.96 -12.92
N VAL A 202 -2.98 4.80 -13.39
CA VAL A 202 -1.76 5.31 -12.76
C VAL A 202 -1.05 6.17 -13.78
N ARG A 203 -1.04 7.50 -13.59
CA ARG A 203 -0.46 8.40 -14.57
C ARG A 203 0.17 9.65 -13.97
N HIS A 204 1.14 10.22 -14.70
CA HIS A 204 1.82 11.47 -14.33
C HIS A 204 2.46 11.44 -12.94
N ASN A 205 2.84 10.26 -12.43
CA ASN A 205 3.52 10.16 -11.16
C ASN A 205 5.04 10.12 -11.36
N SER A 206 5.79 10.74 -10.45
CA SER A 206 7.24 10.57 -10.34
C SER A 206 7.54 9.63 -9.17
N ILE A 207 8.18 8.49 -9.47
CA ILE A 207 8.43 7.42 -8.48
C ILE A 207 9.91 7.04 -8.55
N TYR A 208 10.66 7.28 -7.47
CA TYR A 208 12.09 7.02 -7.46
C TYR A 208 12.61 6.69 -6.06
N GLN A 209 13.85 6.23 -5.99
CA GLN A 209 14.50 5.77 -4.76
C GLN A 209 13.64 4.76 -3.99
N VAL A 210 13.29 3.70 -4.71
CA VAL A 210 12.49 2.60 -4.18
C VAL A 210 13.31 1.31 -4.16
N PRO A 211 13.18 0.47 -3.12
CA PRO A 211 14.00 -0.74 -2.97
C PRO A 211 13.64 -1.84 -3.99
N ARG A 212 12.42 -1.82 -4.51
CA ARG A 212 11.90 -2.82 -5.45
C ARG A 212 11.17 -2.12 -6.62
N ALA A 213 9.94 -2.45 -6.94
CA ALA A 213 9.24 -1.88 -8.09
C ALA A 213 8.66 -0.48 -7.80
N ALA A 214 8.65 0.40 -8.81
CA ALA A 214 7.87 1.63 -8.74
C ALA A 214 6.38 1.33 -8.82
N ILE A 215 5.97 0.49 -9.79
CA ILE A 215 4.58 0.05 -9.97
C ILE A 215 4.57 -1.47 -10.09
N ASN A 216 3.73 -2.13 -9.29
CA ASN A 216 3.55 -3.57 -9.35
C ASN A 216 2.08 -3.94 -9.57
N VAL A 217 1.80 -4.69 -10.63
CA VAL A 217 0.50 -5.31 -10.89
C VAL A 217 0.64 -6.80 -10.62
N GLY A 218 0.07 -7.23 -9.51
CA GLY A 218 0.14 -8.63 -9.08
C GLY A 218 -0.95 -9.50 -9.72
N ASP A 219 -1.11 -10.70 -9.17
CA ASP A 219 -2.09 -11.68 -9.65
C ASP A 219 -3.55 -11.25 -9.42
N GLY A 220 -4.46 -11.86 -10.19
CA GLY A 220 -5.89 -11.71 -10.03
C GLY A 220 -6.42 -10.37 -10.51
N ALA A 221 -5.67 -9.72 -11.37
CA ALA A 221 -6.14 -8.52 -12.04
C ALA A 221 -7.34 -8.84 -12.92
N PHE A 222 -8.36 -8.03 -12.82
CA PHE A 222 -9.51 -8.08 -13.73
C PHE A 222 -9.33 -7.15 -14.93
N GLY A 223 -8.11 -6.64 -15.12
CA GLY A 223 -7.68 -5.92 -16.31
C GLY A 223 -8.18 -4.49 -16.44
N GLY A 224 -7.97 -3.92 -17.65
CA GLY A 224 -8.36 -2.56 -17.97
C GLY A 224 -7.52 -1.48 -17.28
N HIS A 225 -6.36 -1.83 -16.72
CA HIS A 225 -5.46 -0.86 -16.12
C HIS A 225 -4.83 0.04 -17.20
N LEU A 226 -4.75 1.33 -16.90
CA LEU A 226 -4.06 2.32 -17.72
C LEU A 226 -2.86 2.86 -16.94
N ILE A 227 -1.65 2.55 -17.43
CA ILE A 227 -0.40 2.99 -16.82
C ILE A 227 0.37 3.80 -17.86
N GLU A 228 0.38 5.11 -17.70
CA GLU A 228 0.90 6.01 -18.71
C GLU A 228 1.57 7.25 -18.12
N TYR A 229 2.54 7.83 -18.84
CA TYR A 229 3.19 9.08 -18.50
C TYR A 229 3.78 9.14 -17.07
N ASN A 230 4.19 8.01 -16.52
CA ASN A 230 4.87 7.98 -15.23
C ASN A 230 6.38 8.04 -15.46
N ASP A 231 7.06 8.77 -14.59
CA ASP A 231 8.51 8.83 -14.54
C ASP A 231 9.02 7.94 -13.41
N ALA A 232 9.70 6.84 -13.76
CA ALA A 232 10.17 5.83 -12.81
C ALA A 232 11.68 5.63 -12.97
N PHE A 233 12.45 6.03 -11.99
CA PHE A 233 13.92 5.94 -12.00
C PHE A 233 14.47 5.61 -10.61
N GLU A 234 15.74 5.23 -10.53
CA GLU A 234 16.34 4.78 -9.27
C GLU A 234 15.46 3.76 -8.54
N THR A 235 15.01 2.74 -9.28
CA THR A 235 14.21 1.64 -8.76
C THR A 235 15.05 0.38 -8.58
N VAL A 236 14.53 -0.62 -7.86
CA VAL A 236 15.18 -1.91 -7.61
C VAL A 236 16.55 -1.74 -6.92
N LEU A 237 16.63 -0.80 -5.98
CA LEU A 237 17.91 -0.47 -5.33
C LEU A 237 18.41 -1.56 -4.37
N GLU A 238 17.52 -2.40 -3.85
CA GLU A 238 17.85 -3.39 -2.81
C GLU A 238 17.39 -4.82 -3.15
N THR A 239 16.76 -5.03 -4.31
CA THR A 239 16.32 -6.36 -4.79
C THR A 239 16.89 -6.62 -6.19
N SER A 240 16.80 -7.85 -6.70
CA SER A 240 17.49 -8.23 -7.94
C SER A 240 16.59 -8.79 -9.04
N ASP A 241 15.34 -9.10 -8.77
CA ASP A 241 14.47 -9.89 -9.67
C ASP A 241 13.27 -9.13 -10.24
N HIS A 242 13.24 -7.81 -10.10
CA HIS A 242 12.14 -6.95 -10.56
C HIS A 242 12.67 -5.80 -11.40
N GLY A 243 11.77 -5.15 -12.13
CA GLY A 243 12.02 -3.90 -12.84
C GLY A 243 11.28 -2.72 -12.22
N ALA A 244 11.42 -1.55 -12.81
CA ALA A 244 10.65 -0.37 -12.43
C ALA A 244 9.13 -0.63 -12.50
N PHE A 245 8.70 -1.32 -13.54
CA PHE A 245 7.37 -1.90 -13.67
C PHE A 245 7.46 -3.43 -13.58
N ASN A 246 6.64 -4.03 -12.73
CA ASN A 246 6.52 -5.47 -12.61
C ASN A 246 5.07 -5.90 -12.74
N SER A 247 4.82 -6.95 -13.51
CA SER A 247 3.50 -7.54 -13.65
C SER A 247 3.58 -9.06 -13.67
N TRP A 248 2.71 -9.70 -12.90
CA TRP A 248 2.52 -11.13 -12.87
C TRP A 248 1.13 -11.49 -13.41
N GLY A 249 0.86 -11.11 -14.66
CA GLY A 249 -0.45 -11.27 -15.27
C GLY A 249 -1.00 -12.69 -15.18
N ARG A 250 -2.02 -12.88 -14.37
CA ARG A 250 -2.91 -14.03 -14.36
C ARG A 250 -4.33 -13.54 -14.33
N ASP A 251 -4.76 -13.02 -15.46
CA ASP A 251 -6.11 -12.56 -15.62
C ASP A 251 -7.06 -13.75 -15.66
N ARG A 252 -8.17 -13.61 -15.02
CA ARG A 252 -9.22 -14.61 -14.94
C ARG A 252 -10.54 -13.99 -15.33
N TYR A 253 -10.92 -14.17 -16.57
CA TYR A 253 -12.23 -13.84 -17.08
C TYR A 253 -12.88 -15.08 -17.61
#